data_4c7e67163170f2ad412e66f2523c6b60
#
_entry.id   4c7e67163170f2ad412e66f2523c6b60
#
_cell.length_a   1.000
_cell.length_b   1.000
_cell.length_c   1.000
_cell.angle_alpha   90.00
_cell.angle_beta   90.00
_cell.angle_gamma   90.00
#
_symmetry.space_group_name_H-M   'P 1'
#
loop_
_entity.id
_entity.type
_entity.pdbx_description
1 polymer ?
#
loop_
_entity_poly.entity_id
_entity_poly.type
_entity_poly.pdbx_seq_one_letter_code
_entity_poly.pdbx_strand_id
1 'polypeptide(L)'
;MVLFINADMTVYHLNKDQSYTRININNVNWNSKRTATVSDKGINIAYTTMIVAELGNNKVTTGDKIVKGNISLDITRLSELKKYEPVTVVGIQYNDLFGSYSIECK
;
A
#
# COMPACT_ATOMS: atom_id res chain seq x y z
N MET A 1 -7.88 6.24 -14.36
CA MET A 1 -8.36 4.87 -14.72
C MET A 1 -7.29 3.86 -14.40
N VAL A 2 -7.67 2.81 -13.71
CA VAL A 2 -6.74 1.71 -13.38
C VAL A 2 -6.87 0.61 -14.42
N LEU A 3 -5.72 0.20 -14.98
CA LEU A 3 -5.67 -0.92 -15.91
C LEU A 3 -5.33 -2.21 -15.14
N PHE A 4 -5.89 -3.34 -15.54
CA PHE A 4 -5.60 -4.65 -14.93
C PHE A 4 -5.92 -4.70 -13.44
N ILE A 5 -7.16 -4.39 -13.10
CA ILE A 5 -7.66 -4.46 -11.72
C ILE A 5 -7.60 -5.90 -11.22
N ASN A 6 -6.95 -6.12 -10.06
CA ASN A 6 -6.83 -7.47 -9.50
C ASN A 6 -7.08 -7.53 -7.99
N ALA A 7 -7.33 -6.40 -7.34
CA ALA A 7 -7.51 -6.37 -5.88
C ALA A 7 -8.27 -5.13 -5.43
N ASP A 8 -8.61 -5.13 -4.15
CA ASP A 8 -9.02 -3.96 -3.40
C ASP A 8 -7.96 -3.72 -2.33
N MET A 9 -7.96 -2.55 -1.72
CA MET A 9 -7.03 -2.26 -0.63
C MET A 9 -7.68 -1.46 0.48
N THR A 10 -7.10 -1.54 1.66
CA THR A 10 -7.47 -0.74 2.82
C THR A 10 -6.25 0.01 3.33
N VAL A 11 -6.37 1.32 3.46
CA VAL A 11 -5.28 2.21 3.88
C VAL A 11 -5.52 2.62 5.33
N TYR A 12 -4.48 2.55 6.14
CA TYR A 12 -4.50 3.03 7.52
C TYR A 12 -3.51 4.18 7.67
N HIS A 13 -4.05 5.36 7.93
CA HIS A 13 -3.28 6.59 8.10
C HIS A 13 -3.20 6.96 9.58
N LEU A 14 -1.99 7.19 10.09
CA LEU A 14 -1.78 7.64 11.46
C LEU A 14 -2.03 9.15 11.56
N ASN A 15 -2.98 9.53 12.39
CA ASN A 15 -3.32 10.92 12.66
C ASN A 15 -2.42 11.51 13.75
N LYS A 16 -2.44 12.82 13.88
CA LYS A 16 -1.62 13.54 14.87
C LYS A 16 -1.95 13.16 16.31
N ASP A 17 -3.18 12.76 16.58
CA ASP A 17 -3.64 12.35 17.91
C ASP A 17 -3.39 10.86 18.20
N GLN A 18 -2.58 10.18 17.37
CA GLN A 18 -2.24 8.77 17.47
C GLN A 18 -3.38 7.80 17.13
N SER A 19 -4.49 8.30 16.61
CA SER A 19 -5.55 7.45 16.06
C SER A 19 -5.27 7.10 14.60
N TYR A 20 -5.98 6.10 14.08
CA TYR A 20 -5.85 5.67 12.69
C TYR A 20 -7.13 5.92 11.92
N THR A 21 -6.99 6.49 10.72
CA THR A 21 -8.09 6.64 9.77
C THR A 21 -8.03 5.47 8.78
N ARG A 22 -9.16 4.76 8.64
CA ARG A 22 -9.29 3.67 7.67
C ARG A 22 -9.91 4.21 6.39
N ILE A 23 -9.29 3.91 5.26
CA ILE A 23 -9.77 4.28 3.93
C ILE A 23 -9.84 3.01 3.09
N ASN A 24 -11.03 2.70 2.56
CA ASN A 24 -11.22 1.55 1.69
C ASN A 24 -11.21 2.01 0.25
N ILE A 25 -10.32 1.46 -0.57
CA ILE A 25 -10.18 1.80 -1.98
C ILE A 25 -10.32 0.53 -2.79
N ASN A 26 -11.29 0.53 -3.70
CA ASN A 26 -11.60 -0.62 -4.53
C ASN A 26 -10.94 -0.50 -5.90
N ASN A 27 -10.82 -1.62 -6.59
CA ASN A 27 -10.39 -1.68 -8.00
C ASN A 27 -8.99 -1.12 -8.20
N VAL A 28 -8.02 -1.74 -7.54
CA VAL A 28 -6.61 -1.38 -7.67
C VAL A 28 -5.84 -2.48 -8.39
N ASN A 29 -4.68 -2.13 -8.94
CA ASN A 29 -3.70 -3.10 -9.41
C ASN A 29 -2.65 -3.29 -8.33
N TRP A 30 -2.56 -4.49 -7.79
CA TRP A 30 -1.61 -4.84 -6.72
C TRP A 30 -0.58 -5.81 -7.29
N ASN A 31 0.68 -5.39 -7.31
CA ASN A 31 1.76 -6.19 -7.86
C ASN A 31 2.94 -6.21 -6.91
N SER A 32 3.24 -7.39 -6.37
CA SER A 32 4.38 -7.60 -5.49
C SER A 32 5.53 -8.23 -6.27
N LYS A 33 6.72 -7.66 -6.12
CA LYS A 33 7.91 -8.12 -6.80
C LYS A 33 8.96 -8.55 -5.79
N ARG A 34 9.54 -9.72 -6.00
CA ARG A 34 10.67 -10.23 -5.23
C ARG A 34 11.95 -9.92 -5.98
N THR A 35 12.89 -9.28 -5.31
CA THR A 35 14.23 -9.01 -5.84
C THR A 35 15.26 -9.72 -4.98
N ALA A 36 16.12 -10.53 -5.62
CA ALA A 36 17.22 -11.19 -4.93
C ALA A 36 18.53 -10.55 -5.38
N THR A 37 19.35 -10.14 -4.42
CA THR A 37 20.69 -9.59 -4.68
C THR A 37 21.72 -10.49 -4.01
N VAL A 38 22.71 -10.93 -4.80
CA VAL A 38 23.81 -11.75 -4.30
C VAL A 38 24.99 -10.84 -3.98
N SER A 39 25.54 -10.95 -2.77
CA SER A 39 26.71 -10.20 -2.34
C SER A 39 27.70 -11.15 -1.67
N ASP A 40 28.90 -10.64 -1.32
CA ASP A 40 29.90 -11.41 -0.59
C ASP A 40 29.42 -11.91 0.77
N LYS A 41 28.38 -11.27 1.31
CA LYS A 41 27.79 -11.64 2.61
C LYS A 41 26.60 -12.58 2.50
N GLY A 42 26.24 -13.01 1.28
CA GLY A 42 25.13 -13.92 1.04
C GLY A 42 24.07 -13.34 0.11
N ILE A 43 22.86 -13.85 0.22
CA ILE A 43 21.74 -13.46 -0.62
C ILE A 43 20.77 -12.57 0.17
N ASN A 44 20.54 -11.35 -0.33
CA ASN A 44 19.50 -10.47 0.19
C ASN A 44 18.25 -10.57 -0.67
N ILE A 45 17.11 -10.81 -0.02
CA ILE A 45 15.82 -10.86 -0.69
C ILE A 45 15.00 -9.68 -0.21
N ALA A 46 14.56 -8.86 -1.16
CA ALA A 46 13.68 -7.73 -0.88
C ALA A 46 12.35 -7.91 -1.61
N TYR A 47 11.27 -7.52 -0.98
CA TYR A 47 9.94 -7.48 -1.59
C TYR A 47 9.54 -6.03 -1.78
N THR A 48 9.09 -5.69 -2.98
CA THR A 48 8.53 -4.38 -3.30
C THR A 48 7.14 -4.56 -3.85
N THR A 49 6.19 -3.78 -3.34
CA THR A 49 4.82 -3.81 -3.82
C THR A 49 4.53 -2.50 -4.54
N MET A 50 4.01 -2.62 -5.76
CA MET A 50 3.55 -1.48 -6.55
C MET A 50 2.04 -1.56 -6.67
N ILE A 51 1.36 -0.49 -6.29
CA ILE A 51 -0.10 -0.41 -6.35
C ILE A 51 -0.45 0.74 -7.28
N VAL A 52 -1.35 0.48 -8.24
CA VAL A 52 -1.93 1.53 -9.08
C VAL A 52 -3.39 1.69 -8.66
N ALA A 53 -3.76 2.90 -8.26
CA ALA A 53 -5.07 3.18 -7.71
C ALA A 53 -5.60 4.54 -8.12
N GLU A 54 -6.91 4.64 -8.28
CA GLU A 54 -7.60 5.93 -8.36
C GLU A 54 -8.02 6.32 -6.94
N LEU A 55 -7.46 7.40 -6.42
CA LEU A 55 -7.70 7.81 -5.05
C LEU A 55 -8.93 8.75 -4.90
N GLY A 56 -9.34 9.42 -5.98
CA GLY A 56 -10.41 10.40 -5.91
C GLY A 56 -10.07 11.51 -4.91
N ASN A 57 -10.93 11.70 -3.92
CA ASN A 57 -10.71 12.68 -2.85
C ASN A 57 -9.91 12.11 -1.66
N ASN A 58 -9.54 10.84 -1.72
CA ASN A 58 -8.78 10.20 -0.66
C ASN A 58 -7.31 10.56 -0.75
N LYS A 59 -6.63 10.65 0.38
CA LYS A 59 -5.20 10.89 0.44
C LYS A 59 -4.46 9.69 0.99
N VAL A 60 -3.39 9.30 0.30
CA VAL A 60 -2.42 8.33 0.79
C VAL A 60 -1.08 9.05 0.88
N THR A 61 -0.42 8.91 2.01
CA THR A 61 0.86 9.58 2.24
C THR A 61 1.94 8.57 2.60
N THR A 62 3.20 9.00 2.45
CA THR A 62 4.36 8.18 2.83
C THR A 62 4.26 7.80 4.31
N GLY A 63 4.50 6.54 4.61
CA GLY A 63 4.39 5.99 5.97
C GLY A 63 3.05 5.33 6.27
N ASP A 64 2.03 5.53 5.44
CA ASP A 64 0.74 4.86 5.62
C ASP A 64 0.91 3.35 5.47
N LYS A 65 0.06 2.59 6.16
CA LYS A 65 0.00 1.13 6.04
C LYS A 65 -1.14 0.72 5.13
N ILE A 66 -0.88 -0.22 4.24
CA ILE A 66 -1.88 -0.70 3.29
C ILE A 66 -2.00 -2.22 3.42
N VAL A 67 -3.24 -2.68 3.45
CA VAL A 67 -3.58 -4.10 3.50
C VAL A 67 -4.30 -4.46 2.21
N LYS A 68 -3.93 -5.59 1.61
CA LYS A 68 -4.62 -6.11 0.44
C LYS A 68 -6.00 -6.63 0.84
N GLY A 69 -7.01 -6.18 0.13
CA GLY A 69 -8.41 -6.54 0.39
C GLY A 69 -9.18 -5.41 1.04
N ASN A 70 -10.50 -5.56 1.04
CA ASN A 70 -11.41 -4.58 1.62
C ASN A 70 -11.81 -5.08 3.00
N ILE A 71 -11.19 -4.53 4.05
CA ILE A 71 -11.48 -4.93 5.43
C ILE A 71 -12.15 -3.78 6.19
N SER A 72 -12.98 -4.13 7.18
CA SER A 72 -13.73 -3.18 7.98
C SER A 72 -13.20 -3.04 9.41
N LEU A 73 -12.01 -3.56 9.67
CA LEU A 73 -11.38 -3.50 10.99
C LEU A 73 -10.84 -2.10 11.26
N ASP A 74 -11.30 -1.47 12.34
CA ASP A 74 -10.71 -0.26 12.87
C ASP A 74 -9.64 -0.64 13.90
N ILE A 75 -8.47 0.01 13.81
CA ILE A 75 -7.34 -0.34 14.66
C ILE A 75 -6.93 0.82 15.57
N THR A 76 -6.36 0.46 16.71
CA THR A 76 -5.72 1.41 17.63
C THR A 76 -4.20 1.22 17.68
N ARG A 77 -3.72 0.05 17.23
CA ARG A 77 -2.29 -0.27 17.16
C ARG A 77 -1.97 -1.04 15.90
N LEU A 78 -0.78 -0.82 15.33
CA LEU A 78 -0.34 -1.50 14.11
C LEU A 78 -0.24 -3.03 14.27
N SER A 79 0.01 -3.52 15.47
CA SER A 79 0.08 -4.96 15.72
C SER A 79 -1.21 -5.69 15.36
N GLU A 80 -2.34 -4.99 15.34
CA GLU A 80 -3.63 -5.57 14.95
C GLU A 80 -3.70 -5.91 13.47
N LEU A 81 -2.83 -5.32 12.65
CA LEU A 81 -2.76 -5.61 11.21
C LEU A 81 -1.81 -6.76 10.84
N LYS A 82 -1.06 -7.29 11.80
CA LYS A 82 0.00 -8.25 11.51
C LYS A 82 -0.46 -9.45 10.69
N LYS A 83 -1.64 -9.98 10.97
CA LYS A 83 -2.19 -11.13 10.25
C LYS A 83 -2.55 -10.83 8.79
N TYR A 84 -2.69 -9.57 8.42
CA TYR A 84 -3.02 -9.15 7.06
C TYR A 84 -1.77 -8.82 6.23
N GLU A 85 -0.58 -8.95 6.81
CA GLU A 85 0.70 -8.66 6.15
C GLU A 85 0.73 -7.27 5.51
N PRO A 86 0.61 -6.19 6.32
CA PRO A 86 0.54 -4.84 5.78
C PRO A 86 1.85 -4.43 5.12
N VAL A 87 1.74 -3.59 4.09
CA VAL A 87 2.90 -2.94 3.46
C VAL A 87 2.92 -1.47 3.83
N THR A 88 4.10 -0.85 3.78
CA THR A 88 4.29 0.55 4.14
C THR A 88 4.55 1.37 2.90
N VAL A 89 3.83 2.48 2.73
CA VAL A 89 4.02 3.40 1.61
C VAL A 89 5.37 4.10 1.75
N VAL A 90 6.21 3.99 0.72
CA VAL A 90 7.52 4.66 0.68
C VAL A 90 7.60 5.72 -0.41
N GLY A 91 6.72 5.70 -1.40
CA GLY A 91 6.68 6.70 -2.46
C GLY A 91 5.36 6.71 -3.18
N ILE A 92 4.96 7.86 -3.69
CA ILE A 92 3.72 8.04 -4.43
C ILE A 92 4.01 8.90 -5.65
N GLN A 93 3.55 8.47 -6.81
CA GLN A 93 3.68 9.20 -8.06
C GLN A 93 2.34 9.32 -8.74
N TYR A 94 1.96 10.54 -9.14
CA TYR A 94 0.75 10.76 -9.89
C TYR A 94 0.99 10.51 -11.37
N ASN A 95 0.08 9.78 -12.01
CA ASN A 95 0.12 9.50 -13.44
C ASN A 95 -0.97 10.32 -14.14
N ASP A 96 -0.59 11.45 -14.73
CA ASP A 96 -1.52 12.37 -15.40
C ASP A 96 -2.29 11.69 -16.54
N LEU A 97 -1.63 10.80 -17.26
CA LEU A 97 -2.22 10.18 -18.46
C LEU A 97 -3.46 9.35 -18.13
N PHE A 98 -3.43 8.66 -16.99
CA PHE A 98 -4.50 7.75 -16.59
C PHE A 98 -5.32 8.25 -15.40
N GLY A 99 -4.95 9.38 -14.82
CA GLY A 99 -5.62 9.92 -13.63
C GLY A 99 -5.48 9.02 -12.42
N SER A 100 -4.40 8.25 -12.34
CA SER A 100 -4.18 7.29 -11.25
C SER A 100 -2.87 7.57 -10.53
N TYR A 101 -2.70 6.94 -9.35
CA TYR A 101 -1.48 7.04 -8.57
C TYR A 101 -0.74 5.70 -8.58
N SER A 102 0.58 5.77 -8.73
CA SER A 102 1.46 4.63 -8.52
C SER A 102 2.04 4.74 -7.13
N ILE A 103 1.77 3.74 -6.29
CA ILE A 103 2.16 3.74 -4.88
C ILE A 103 3.20 2.64 -4.68
N GLU A 104 4.41 3.04 -4.28
CA GLU A 104 5.48 2.10 -3.98
C GLU A 104 5.46 1.78 -2.49
N CYS A 105 5.49 0.50 -2.15
CA CYS A 105 5.41 0.01 -0.78
C CYS A 105 6.48 -1.02 -0.48
N LYS A 106 6.81 -1.12 0.78
CA LYS A 106 7.70 -2.18 1.32
C LYS A 106 7.07 -2.94 2.45
#